data_914fb70116f66eb6ab2d01c4d09a0a18
#
_entry.id   914fb70116f66eb6ab2d01c4d09a0a18
#
_cell.length_a   1.000
_cell.length_b   1.000
_cell.length_c   1.000
_cell.angle_alpha   90.00
_cell.angle_beta   90.00
_cell.angle_gamma   90.00
#
_symmetry.space_group_name_H-M   'P 1'
#
loop_
_entity.id
_entity.type
_entity.pdbx_description
1 polymer ?
#
loop_
_entity_poly.entity_id
_entity_poly.type
_entity_poly.pdbx_seq_one_letter_code
_entity_poly.pdbx_strand_id
1 'polypeptide(L)'
;MLAMLGTGGPPLKPVWGIFLMTSLFRKAAFAVTALSAVAATPAFAAATASPAATATVVIVRALTLTANQNLDLGTVTINNTITGSQTVSLTNLGVLTCGAAGLTCTGTPKVAKFTVTGASGQTVVVTTASGNLTSGANTLLFSPNSVSNVALAAVAGVGTGTFDLGGAVSVSGATKDGTYSGNISVSVDYQ
;
A
#
# COMPACT_ATOMS: atom_id res chain seq x y z
N MET A 1 9.86 -19.13 49.31
CA MET A 1 8.76 -18.61 50.16
C MET A 1 7.86 -17.87 49.19
N LEU A 2 6.82 -18.30 48.86
CA LEU A 2 5.52 -18.79 49.09
C LEU A 2 4.71 -18.77 47.74
N ALA A 3 4.14 -19.88 47.39
CA ALA A 3 3.20 -20.09 46.30
C ALA A 3 1.82 -19.50 46.57
N MET A 4 1.04 -19.24 45.51
CA MET A 4 -0.41 -19.42 45.42
C MET A 4 -0.79 -19.40 43.92
N LEU A 5 -1.12 -20.45 43.35
CA LEU A 5 -2.33 -21.29 43.15
C LEU A 5 -3.65 -20.49 43.17
N GLY A 6 -4.34 -20.52 42.06
CA GLY A 6 -5.74 -20.11 41.85
C GLY A 6 -6.19 -20.70 40.51
N THR A 7 -6.56 -21.88 40.49
CA THR A 7 -7.78 -22.68 40.38
C THR A 7 -8.65 -22.36 39.15
N GLY A 8 -8.68 -23.38 38.26
CA GLY A 8 -9.54 -23.47 37.11
C GLY A 8 -11.02 -23.66 37.46
N GLY A 9 -11.87 -23.12 36.64
CA GLY A 9 -13.29 -23.42 36.57
C GLY A 9 -13.59 -24.40 35.46
N PRO A 10 -14.48 -25.38 35.67
CA PRO A 10 -14.78 -26.42 34.71
C PRO A 10 -15.80 -25.97 33.65
N PRO A 11 -15.83 -26.66 32.49
CA PRO A 11 -16.76 -26.35 31.41
C PRO A 11 -18.17 -26.88 31.72
N LEU A 12 -19.18 -26.07 31.46
CA LEU A 12 -20.59 -26.43 31.58
C LEU A 12 -20.99 -27.39 30.45
N LYS A 13 -21.49 -28.57 30.85
CA LYS A 13 -22.09 -29.59 29.97
C LYS A 13 -23.53 -29.22 29.66
N PRO A 14 -24.07 -29.49 28.45
CA PRO A 14 -25.49 -29.34 28.17
C PRO A 14 -26.25 -30.52 28.76
N VAL A 15 -27.32 -30.21 29.52
CA VAL A 15 -28.24 -31.18 30.10
C VAL A 15 -29.32 -31.51 29.05
N TRP A 16 -29.32 -32.76 28.60
CA TRP A 16 -30.39 -33.31 27.80
C TRP A 16 -31.47 -33.81 28.76
N GLY A 17 -32.62 -33.12 28.79
CA GLY A 17 -33.80 -33.56 29.47
C GLY A 17 -34.57 -34.59 28.63
N ILE A 18 -34.45 -35.86 29.01
CA ILE A 18 -35.30 -36.94 28.52
C ILE A 18 -36.61 -36.89 29.31
N PHE A 19 -37.69 -36.52 28.65
CA PHE A 19 -39.04 -36.74 29.22
C PHE A 19 -39.55 -38.11 28.78
N LEU A 20 -39.48 -39.08 29.69
CA LEU A 20 -40.25 -40.33 29.67
C LEU A 20 -41.61 -40.05 30.27
N MET A 21 -42.66 -40.23 29.51
CA MET A 21 -44.00 -40.35 30.07
C MET A 21 -44.58 -41.72 29.74
N THR A 22 -44.60 -42.53 30.78
CA THR A 22 -45.20 -43.87 30.84
C THR A 22 -46.71 -43.79 30.93
N SER A 23 -47.31 -44.62 30.10
CA SER A 23 -48.52 -45.48 30.30
C SER A 23 -49.66 -44.98 31.14
N LEU A 24 -50.85 -45.21 30.64
CA LEU A 24 -51.90 -46.02 31.33
C LEU A 24 -52.99 -46.44 30.37
N PHE A 25 -53.20 -47.75 30.34
CA PHE A 25 -54.29 -48.53 29.74
C PHE A 25 -55.67 -48.09 30.23
N ARG A 26 -56.65 -48.04 29.34
CA ARG A 26 -57.95 -48.65 29.65
C ARG A 26 -58.75 -48.99 28.39
N LYS A 27 -59.29 -50.18 28.51
CA LYS A 27 -60.07 -50.99 27.56
C LYS A 27 -61.41 -50.35 27.09
N ALA A 28 -61.76 -50.75 25.91
CA ALA A 28 -62.98 -51.34 25.47
C ALA A 28 -63.85 -50.56 24.46
N ALA A 29 -64.24 -51.33 23.50
CA ALA A 29 -65.46 -51.49 22.76
C ALA A 29 -65.52 -51.00 21.30
N PHE A 30 -65.72 -52.01 20.51
CA PHE A 30 -66.10 -52.11 19.10
C PHE A 30 -67.04 -51.03 18.53
N ALA A 31 -66.68 -50.47 17.40
CA ALA A 31 -67.65 -50.15 16.34
C ALA A 31 -66.86 -50.15 15.00
N VAL A 32 -67.26 -51.07 14.16
CA VAL A 32 -66.81 -51.16 12.75
C VAL A 32 -67.42 -50.01 11.97
N THR A 33 -66.67 -49.14 11.44
CA THR A 33 -67.06 -48.22 10.38
C THR A 33 -65.95 -48.11 9.31
N ALA A 34 -66.40 -48.14 8.11
CA ALA A 34 -65.68 -48.33 6.86
C ALA A 34 -64.49 -47.44 6.67
N LEU A 35 -63.45 -48.09 6.23
CA LEU A 35 -62.14 -47.57 5.85
C LEU A 35 -62.23 -46.83 4.53
N SER A 36 -62.16 -45.50 4.53
CA SER A 36 -61.72 -44.73 3.39
C SER A 36 -60.24 -44.35 3.62
N ALA A 37 -59.35 -45.16 3.06
CA ALA A 37 -57.93 -44.88 3.07
C ALA A 37 -57.65 -43.68 2.13
N VAL A 38 -57.60 -42.49 2.71
CA VAL A 38 -57.00 -41.34 2.04
C VAL A 38 -55.47 -41.54 2.08
N ALA A 39 -54.93 -41.95 0.96
CA ALA A 39 -53.49 -42.00 0.78
C ALA A 39 -52.94 -40.57 0.87
N ALA A 40 -52.45 -40.18 2.04
CA ALA A 40 -51.66 -38.96 2.19
C ALA A 40 -50.34 -39.16 1.49
N THR A 41 -50.21 -38.61 0.29
CA THR A 41 -48.93 -38.50 -0.37
C THR A 41 -48.02 -37.62 0.49
N PRO A 42 -46.80 -38.08 0.88
CA PRO A 42 -45.87 -37.22 1.58
C PRO A 42 -45.49 -36.08 0.64
N ALA A 43 -45.86 -34.86 0.97
CA ALA A 43 -45.36 -33.68 0.33
C ALA A 43 -43.87 -33.56 0.71
N PHE A 44 -42.98 -33.99 -0.20
CA PHE A 44 -41.57 -33.65 -0.06
C PHE A 44 -41.45 -32.14 -0.20
N ALA A 45 -41.27 -31.44 0.90
CA ALA A 45 -40.85 -30.05 0.88
C ALA A 45 -39.51 -30.00 0.15
N ALA A 46 -39.47 -29.43 -1.05
CA ALA A 46 -38.25 -29.17 -1.77
C ALA A 46 -37.38 -28.30 -0.88
N ALA A 47 -36.20 -28.82 -0.51
CA ALA A 47 -35.22 -28.02 0.21
C ALA A 47 -34.81 -26.85 -0.71
N THR A 48 -35.19 -25.63 -0.32
CA THR A 48 -34.73 -24.43 -0.99
C THR A 48 -33.22 -24.31 -0.72
N ALA A 49 -32.41 -24.57 -1.73
CA ALA A 49 -31.00 -24.26 -1.65
C ALA A 49 -30.85 -22.74 -1.57
N SER A 50 -30.33 -22.26 -0.45
CA SER A 50 -29.96 -20.86 -0.29
C SER A 50 -28.47 -20.74 -0.68
N PRO A 51 -28.13 -20.24 -1.87
CA PRO A 51 -26.74 -20.05 -2.24
C PRO A 51 -26.14 -18.95 -1.35
N ALA A 52 -25.02 -19.29 -0.70
CA ALA A 52 -24.25 -18.30 0.04
C ALA A 52 -23.37 -17.53 -0.94
N ALA A 53 -23.50 -16.21 -0.94
CA ALA A 53 -22.58 -15.31 -1.65
C ALA A 53 -21.57 -14.76 -0.64
N THR A 54 -20.28 -14.79 -1.03
CA THR A 54 -19.20 -14.19 -0.22
C THR A 54 -19.01 -12.75 -0.64
N ALA A 55 -19.11 -11.81 0.30
CA ALA A 55 -18.76 -10.41 0.10
C ALA A 55 -17.33 -10.18 0.62
N THR A 56 -16.47 -9.56 -0.17
CA THR A 56 -15.11 -9.20 0.22
C THR A 56 -14.94 -7.69 0.04
N VAL A 57 -14.33 -7.03 1.02
CA VAL A 57 -13.92 -5.62 0.96
C VAL A 57 -12.48 -5.49 1.41
N VAL A 58 -11.69 -4.69 0.70
CA VAL A 58 -10.33 -4.33 1.09
C VAL A 58 -10.37 -2.88 1.57
N ILE A 59 -9.93 -2.66 2.80
CA ILE A 59 -9.87 -1.32 3.40
C ILE A 59 -8.40 -0.97 3.58
N VAL A 60 -7.97 0.12 2.97
CA VAL A 60 -6.60 0.65 3.08
C VAL A 60 -6.63 2.05 3.70
N ARG A 61 -5.52 2.44 4.32
CA ARG A 61 -5.35 3.81 4.81
C ARG A 61 -4.98 4.73 3.66
N ALA A 62 -5.39 5.99 3.73
CA ALA A 62 -4.95 7.01 2.77
C ALA A 62 -3.42 7.15 2.80
N LEU A 63 -2.83 7.33 1.61
CA LEU A 63 -1.41 7.60 1.46
C LEU A 63 -1.10 9.05 1.83
N THR A 64 0.04 9.24 2.51
CA THR A 64 0.63 10.56 2.75
C THR A 64 2.07 10.54 2.26
N LEU A 65 2.45 11.52 1.45
CA LEU A 65 3.82 11.71 0.96
C LEU A 65 4.39 12.99 1.59
N THR A 66 5.55 12.87 2.23
CA THR A 66 6.24 13.98 2.89
C THR A 66 7.65 14.12 2.32
N ALA A 67 8.00 15.32 1.86
CA ALA A 67 9.37 15.65 1.45
C ALA A 67 10.18 16.07 2.70
N ASN A 68 11.27 15.34 2.97
CA ASN A 68 12.12 15.55 4.14
C ASN A 68 13.40 16.32 3.79
N GLN A 69 13.85 16.25 2.54
CA GLN A 69 15.06 16.90 2.04
C GLN A 69 14.90 17.26 0.57
N ASN A 70 15.36 18.44 0.21
CA ASN A 70 15.39 18.89 -1.18
C ASN A 70 16.55 18.28 -1.95
N LEU A 71 16.40 18.17 -3.28
CA LEU A 71 17.46 17.82 -4.21
C LEU A 71 18.41 19.02 -4.38
N ASP A 72 19.70 18.75 -4.42
CA ASP A 72 20.74 19.72 -4.76
C ASP A 72 21.80 19.01 -5.64
N LEU A 73 22.03 19.52 -6.83
CA LEU A 73 23.06 19.00 -7.75
C LEU A 73 24.41 19.66 -7.54
N GLY A 74 24.52 20.63 -6.63
CA GLY A 74 25.71 21.42 -6.41
C GLY A 74 25.90 22.53 -7.45
N THR A 75 27.15 22.90 -7.69
CA THR A 75 27.50 23.94 -8.66
C THR A 75 28.15 23.30 -9.88
N VAL A 76 27.65 23.64 -11.05
CA VAL A 76 28.15 23.18 -12.34
C VAL A 76 28.83 24.37 -13.05
N THR A 77 30.13 24.26 -13.30
CA THR A 77 30.87 25.26 -14.08
C THR A 77 31.03 24.76 -15.52
N ILE A 78 30.61 25.57 -16.47
CA ILE A 78 30.71 25.32 -17.91
C ILE A 78 31.95 26.00 -18.45
N ASN A 79 32.87 25.24 -19.00
CA ASN A 79 34.05 25.77 -19.64
C ASN A 79 33.79 26.08 -21.13
N ASN A 80 34.48 27.03 -21.69
CA ASN A 80 34.31 27.44 -23.10
C ASN A 80 34.66 26.34 -24.13
N THR A 81 35.19 25.22 -23.67
CA THR A 81 35.52 24.05 -24.51
C THR A 81 34.43 23.02 -24.63
N ILE A 82 33.26 23.26 -23.98
CA ILE A 82 32.13 22.32 -24.03
C ILE A 82 31.57 22.22 -25.45
N THR A 83 31.48 21.02 -25.98
CA THR A 83 30.88 20.72 -27.28
C THR A 83 29.57 19.98 -27.11
N GLY A 84 28.51 20.52 -27.73
CA GLY A 84 27.18 19.91 -27.65
C GLY A 84 26.55 20.03 -26.27
N SER A 85 25.66 19.09 -25.98
CA SER A 85 24.92 19.00 -24.71
C SER A 85 25.55 17.92 -23.84
N GLN A 86 25.78 18.25 -22.58
CA GLN A 86 26.34 17.35 -21.57
C GLN A 86 25.35 17.14 -20.42
N THR A 87 25.34 15.94 -19.87
CA THR A 87 24.43 15.59 -18.79
C THR A 87 25.17 15.60 -17.45
N VAL A 88 24.59 16.32 -16.49
CA VAL A 88 24.96 16.22 -15.07
C VAL A 88 23.87 15.44 -14.38
N SER A 89 24.20 14.35 -13.71
CA SER A 89 23.22 13.49 -13.06
C SER A 89 23.63 13.11 -11.64
N LEU A 90 22.64 13.05 -10.78
CA LEU A 90 22.74 12.51 -9.43
C LEU A 90 21.82 11.30 -9.35
N THR A 91 22.41 10.14 -9.05
CA THR A 91 21.58 8.93 -8.83
C THR A 91 20.79 9.06 -7.53
N ASN A 92 19.72 8.28 -7.38
CA ASN A 92 19.00 8.17 -6.12
C ASN A 92 19.86 7.61 -4.96
N LEU A 93 21.02 7.04 -5.26
CA LEU A 93 22.00 6.59 -4.26
C LEU A 93 23.03 7.69 -3.90
N GLY A 94 22.89 8.90 -4.44
CA GLY A 94 23.75 10.03 -4.14
C GLY A 94 25.06 10.08 -4.92
N VAL A 95 25.20 9.29 -6.00
CA VAL A 95 26.39 9.33 -6.86
C VAL A 95 26.21 10.41 -7.92
N LEU A 96 27.05 11.45 -7.85
CA LEU A 96 27.11 12.52 -8.86
C LEU A 96 27.97 12.09 -10.04
N THR A 97 27.42 12.19 -11.24
CA THR A 97 28.16 12.10 -12.49
C THR A 97 28.14 13.46 -13.16
N CYS A 98 29.31 14.08 -13.27
CA CYS A 98 29.52 15.28 -14.04
C CYS A 98 29.90 14.86 -15.46
N GLY A 99 29.15 15.34 -16.44
CA GLY A 99 29.36 14.97 -17.86
C GLY A 99 30.80 15.06 -18.32
N ALA A 100 31.02 14.81 -19.59
CA ALA A 100 32.37 14.72 -20.19
C ALA A 100 33.13 16.07 -20.14
N ALA A 101 34.25 16.16 -20.89
CA ALA A 101 35.11 17.32 -20.97
C ALA A 101 34.34 18.64 -21.15
N GLY A 102 34.70 19.65 -20.41
CA GLY A 102 34.08 20.97 -20.46
C GLY A 102 33.16 21.31 -19.32
N LEU A 103 32.89 20.35 -18.41
CA LEU A 103 32.15 20.59 -17.17
C LEU A 103 33.00 20.33 -15.93
N THR A 104 32.79 21.14 -14.90
CA THR A 104 33.36 20.91 -13.57
C THR A 104 32.21 21.02 -12.56
N CYS A 105 31.99 19.97 -11.76
CA CYS A 105 30.99 19.95 -10.72
C CYS A 105 31.65 20.09 -9.35
N THR A 106 31.17 21.00 -8.53
CA THR A 106 31.66 21.28 -7.18
C THR A 106 30.50 21.37 -6.19
N GLY A 107 30.80 21.36 -4.90
CA GLY A 107 29.82 21.38 -3.84
C GLY A 107 29.48 19.98 -3.30
N THR A 108 28.47 19.90 -2.45
CA THR A 108 28.02 18.65 -1.84
C THR A 108 26.61 18.34 -2.34
N PRO A 109 26.49 17.50 -3.38
CA PRO A 109 25.19 17.14 -3.91
C PRO A 109 24.34 16.40 -2.86
N LYS A 110 23.03 16.60 -2.90
CA LYS A 110 22.06 15.96 -2.00
C LYS A 110 20.88 15.44 -2.80
N VAL A 111 20.53 14.17 -2.55
CA VAL A 111 19.29 13.58 -3.09
C VAL A 111 18.08 14.16 -2.38
N ALA A 112 16.94 14.26 -3.04
CA ALA A 112 15.70 14.53 -2.34
C ALA A 112 15.29 13.27 -1.57
N LYS A 113 14.75 13.45 -0.35
CA LYS A 113 14.29 12.36 0.51
C LYS A 113 12.81 12.49 0.79
N PHE A 114 12.12 11.38 0.66
CA PHE A 114 10.69 11.29 0.87
C PHE A 114 10.33 10.19 1.86
N THR A 115 9.26 10.43 2.62
CA THR A 115 8.61 9.42 3.44
C THR A 115 7.17 9.24 2.99
N VAL A 116 6.77 7.99 2.79
CA VAL A 116 5.40 7.60 2.46
C VAL A 116 4.81 6.89 3.67
N THR A 117 3.59 7.25 4.05
CA THR A 117 2.83 6.53 5.07
C THR A 117 1.50 6.06 4.52
N GLY A 118 1.01 4.91 5.01
CA GLY A 118 -0.22 4.30 4.52
C GLY A 118 -0.59 3.02 5.25
N ALA A 119 -1.19 2.07 4.56
CA ALA A 119 -1.50 0.75 5.10
C ALA A 119 -0.22 -0.09 5.19
N SER A 120 0.00 -0.75 6.33
CA SER A 120 1.17 -1.61 6.53
C SER A 120 1.11 -2.87 5.66
N GLY A 121 2.28 -3.34 5.20
CA GLY A 121 2.40 -4.54 4.38
C GLY A 121 1.98 -4.33 2.92
N GLN A 122 1.65 -3.11 2.51
CA GLN A 122 1.35 -2.76 1.13
C GLN A 122 2.61 -2.26 0.41
N THR A 123 2.60 -2.34 -0.90
CA THR A 123 3.60 -1.73 -1.77
C THR A 123 2.96 -0.55 -2.50
N VAL A 124 3.69 0.55 -2.62
CA VAL A 124 3.27 1.71 -3.39
C VAL A 124 4.15 1.88 -4.62
N VAL A 125 3.54 2.34 -5.70
CA VAL A 125 4.23 2.75 -6.93
C VAL A 125 4.59 4.22 -6.80
N VAL A 126 5.83 4.57 -7.10
CA VAL A 126 6.33 5.95 -7.15
C VAL A 126 6.37 6.39 -8.60
N THR A 127 5.65 7.46 -8.92
CA THR A 127 5.64 8.08 -10.24
C THR A 127 6.25 9.47 -10.15
N THR A 128 7.19 9.75 -11.05
CA THR A 128 7.85 11.05 -11.16
C THR A 128 7.69 11.61 -12.56
N ALA A 129 7.58 12.91 -12.69
CA ALA A 129 7.50 13.58 -13.98
C ALA A 129 8.68 14.54 -14.18
N SER A 130 9.21 14.57 -15.40
CA SER A 130 10.17 15.60 -15.81
C SER A 130 9.56 16.98 -15.68
N GLY A 131 10.37 17.95 -15.30
CA GLY A 131 9.93 19.33 -15.09
C GLY A 131 11.01 20.32 -15.53
N ASN A 132 10.70 21.59 -15.51
CA ASN A 132 11.63 22.65 -15.81
C ASN A 132 12.15 23.30 -14.53
N LEU A 133 13.45 23.41 -14.43
CA LEU A 133 14.11 24.35 -13.51
C LEU A 133 14.24 25.69 -14.20
N THR A 134 14.01 26.77 -13.50
CA THR A 134 14.00 28.12 -14.04
C THR A 134 15.00 29.03 -13.36
N SER A 135 15.60 29.93 -14.14
CA SER A 135 16.43 31.04 -13.67
C SER A 135 16.06 32.29 -14.49
N GLY A 136 15.20 33.13 -13.93
CA GLY A 136 14.56 34.22 -14.66
C GLY A 136 13.76 33.70 -15.86
N ALA A 137 14.10 34.14 -17.06
CA ALA A 137 13.45 33.67 -18.30
C ALA A 137 14.07 32.37 -18.87
N ASN A 138 15.17 31.88 -18.29
CA ASN A 138 15.86 30.70 -18.78
C ASN A 138 15.29 29.43 -18.13
N THR A 139 15.24 28.35 -18.89
CA THR A 139 14.74 27.05 -18.45
C THR A 139 15.75 25.96 -18.69
N LEU A 140 15.77 24.96 -17.81
CA LEU A 140 16.60 23.77 -17.91
C LEU A 140 15.72 22.55 -17.60
N LEU A 141 15.66 21.60 -18.53
CA LEU A 141 14.88 20.39 -18.32
C LEU A 141 15.54 19.52 -17.25
N PHE A 142 14.76 19.16 -16.26
CA PHE A 142 15.14 18.21 -15.21
C PHE A 142 14.42 16.89 -15.43
N SER A 143 15.18 15.79 -15.42
CA SER A 143 14.66 14.42 -15.51
C SER A 143 14.91 13.71 -14.18
N PRO A 144 13.88 13.41 -13.40
CA PRO A 144 14.03 12.74 -12.11
C PRO A 144 14.44 11.27 -12.27
N ASN A 145 15.13 10.75 -11.24
CA ASN A 145 15.51 9.36 -11.10
C ASN A 145 15.17 8.89 -9.68
N SER A 146 14.25 7.93 -9.56
CA SER A 146 13.83 7.35 -8.29
C SER A 146 13.60 5.85 -8.42
N VAL A 147 13.34 5.18 -7.29
CA VAL A 147 12.79 3.82 -7.30
C VAL A 147 11.35 3.85 -7.83
N SER A 148 10.92 2.76 -8.44
CA SER A 148 9.54 2.63 -8.94
C SER A 148 8.57 2.12 -7.88
N ASN A 149 9.06 1.39 -6.86
CA ASN A 149 8.21 0.78 -5.84
C ASN A 149 8.83 0.96 -4.45
N VAL A 150 7.97 1.13 -3.45
CA VAL A 150 8.35 1.23 -2.04
C VAL A 150 7.43 0.33 -1.21
N ALA A 151 8.01 -0.56 -0.43
CA ALA A 151 7.27 -1.38 0.52
C ALA A 151 7.02 -0.59 1.81
N LEU A 152 5.77 -0.61 2.30
CA LEU A 152 5.36 0.04 3.53
C LEU A 152 5.49 -0.93 4.70
N ALA A 153 6.62 -0.89 5.41
CA ALA A 153 6.83 -1.68 6.61
C ALA A 153 6.00 -1.12 7.79
N ALA A 154 5.57 -2.01 8.69
CA ALA A 154 4.83 -1.58 9.88
C ALA A 154 5.75 -0.85 10.87
N VAL A 155 5.44 0.41 11.14
CA VAL A 155 6.08 1.20 12.21
C VAL A 155 4.97 1.74 13.10
N ALA A 156 4.93 1.29 14.36
CA ALA A 156 3.87 1.64 15.33
C ALA A 156 2.43 1.46 14.78
N GLY A 157 2.21 0.41 13.98
CA GLY A 157 0.90 0.07 13.40
C GLY A 157 0.52 0.86 12.13
N VAL A 158 1.41 1.72 11.64
CA VAL A 158 1.28 2.44 10.38
C VAL A 158 2.31 1.91 9.38
N GLY A 159 1.91 1.71 8.13
CA GLY A 159 2.83 1.40 7.05
C GLY A 159 3.70 2.62 6.75
N THR A 160 5.03 2.47 6.81
CA THR A 160 5.96 3.56 6.51
C THR A 160 7.04 3.04 5.57
N GLY A 161 7.35 3.83 4.55
CA GLY A 161 8.43 3.58 3.60
C GLY A 161 9.16 4.89 3.28
N THR A 162 10.42 4.79 2.90
CA THR A 162 11.22 5.93 2.47
C THR A 162 11.85 5.65 1.12
N PHE A 163 12.08 6.71 0.36
CA PHE A 163 12.85 6.62 -0.87
C PHE A 163 13.59 7.91 -1.15
N ASP A 164 14.67 7.76 -1.90
CA ASP A 164 15.50 8.87 -2.34
C ASP A 164 15.30 9.11 -3.84
N LEU A 165 15.33 10.38 -4.24
CA LEU A 165 15.16 10.80 -5.61
C LEU A 165 16.39 11.62 -6.02
N GLY A 166 17.02 11.20 -7.09
CA GLY A 166 18.03 11.95 -7.83
C GLY A 166 17.45 12.55 -9.10
N GLY A 167 18.29 12.87 -10.05
CA GLY A 167 17.87 13.32 -11.36
C GLY A 167 19.00 13.87 -12.18
N ALA A 168 18.68 14.31 -13.38
CA ALA A 168 19.64 14.77 -14.35
C ALA A 168 19.18 16.08 -15.00
N VAL A 169 20.15 16.91 -15.34
CA VAL A 169 20.00 18.10 -16.17
C VAL A 169 20.94 18.04 -17.35
N SER A 170 20.52 18.60 -18.46
CA SER A 170 21.34 18.70 -19.66
C SER A 170 21.78 20.15 -19.85
N VAL A 171 23.07 20.38 -19.90
CA VAL A 171 23.71 21.71 -20.04
C VAL A 171 24.57 21.76 -21.29
N SER A 172 24.72 22.96 -21.86
CA SER A 172 25.52 23.20 -23.05
C SER A 172 26.24 24.54 -22.94
N GLY A 173 27.13 24.87 -23.87
CA GLY A 173 27.76 26.18 -23.91
C GLY A 173 26.82 27.37 -24.11
N ALA A 174 25.58 27.12 -24.50
CA ALA A 174 24.50 28.13 -24.61
C ALA A 174 23.69 28.31 -23.32
N THR A 175 23.84 27.41 -22.34
CA THR A 175 23.16 27.51 -21.05
C THR A 175 23.62 28.78 -20.32
N LYS A 176 22.65 29.59 -19.89
CA LYS A 176 22.92 30.87 -19.22
C LYS A 176 23.28 30.65 -17.75
N ASP A 177 24.14 31.53 -17.25
CA ASP A 177 24.50 31.54 -15.83
C ASP A 177 23.28 31.87 -14.98
N GLY A 178 23.21 31.28 -13.79
CA GLY A 178 22.15 31.54 -12.84
C GLY A 178 21.88 30.37 -11.90
N THR A 179 21.06 30.64 -10.90
CA THR A 179 20.53 29.60 -10.01
C THR A 179 19.23 29.08 -10.60
N TYR A 180 19.23 27.83 -11.01
CA TYR A 180 18.07 27.15 -11.57
C TYR A 180 17.33 26.42 -10.46
N SER A 181 16.05 26.69 -10.30
CA SER A 181 15.19 26.06 -9.29
C SER A 181 13.83 25.70 -9.88
N GLY A 182 13.18 24.71 -9.30
CA GLY A 182 11.85 24.25 -9.71
C GLY A 182 11.31 23.18 -8.80
N ASN A 183 10.04 22.88 -8.94
CA ASN A 183 9.36 21.82 -8.19
C ASN A 183 9.44 20.50 -8.96
N ILE A 184 9.70 19.43 -8.25
CA ILE A 184 9.68 18.06 -8.76
C ILE A 184 8.31 17.46 -8.44
N SER A 185 7.59 17.04 -9.48
CA SER A 185 6.33 16.31 -9.29
C SER A 185 6.61 14.85 -8.94
N VAL A 186 6.10 14.46 -7.78
CA VAL A 186 6.16 13.07 -7.28
C VAL A 186 4.78 12.68 -6.82
N SER A 187 4.28 11.53 -7.25
CA SER A 187 3.05 10.93 -6.77
C SER A 187 3.29 9.48 -6.33
N VAL A 188 2.45 9.01 -5.44
CA VAL A 188 2.47 7.64 -4.92
C VAL A 188 1.07 7.07 -4.90
N ASP A 189 0.93 5.83 -5.38
CA ASP A 189 -0.32 5.11 -5.43
C ASP A 189 -0.13 3.68 -4.93
N TYR A 190 -1.16 3.06 -4.37
CA TYR A 190 -1.12 1.64 -4.03
C TYR A 190 -1.00 0.79 -5.29
N GLN A 191 -0.20 -0.30 -5.20
CA GLN A 191 -0.03 -1.26 -6.27
C GLN A 191 -1.22 -2.22 -6.35
#